data_40c68f308d7baba7cf69018f5979d229
#
_entry.id   40c68f308d7baba7cf69018f5979d229
#
_cell.length_a   1.000
_cell.length_b   1.000
_cell.length_c   1.000
_cell.angle_alpha   90.00
_cell.angle_beta   90.00
_cell.angle_gamma   90.00
#
_symmetry.space_group_name_H-M   'P 1'
#
loop_
_entity.id
_entity.type
_entity.pdbx_description
1 polymer ?
#
loop_
_entity_poly.entity_id
_entity_poly.type
_entity_poly.pdbx_seq_one_letter_code
_entity_poly.pdbx_strand_id
1 'polypeptide(L)'
;CDGNGEDDSCQVDTDSDGLIDPCDDDIDGDDIPNYCDIDETLGDDCDGNGEDDSCQVDTDSDGLIDPCDDDIDGDDIPNYCDIDQSPGSDCDGNGMLDSCDLNNGAPDCNTNGIPDSCDLDCDNNAIPDDCDLSGGAADCDGNGILDSCELDCNSNGVLDECDVTSGASPDCNGNNIPDECE
;
A
#
# COMPACT_ATOMS: atom_id res chain seq x y z
N CYS A 1 45.73 -11.39 -27.38
CA CYS A 1 44.89 -10.18 -27.54
C CYS A 1 45.47 -8.95 -26.78
N ASP A 2 46.25 -9.16 -25.71
CA ASP A 2 46.86 -8.11 -24.89
C ASP A 2 48.05 -7.38 -25.54
N GLY A 3 48.57 -7.94 -26.67
CA GLY A 3 49.64 -7.35 -27.47
C GLY A 3 51.00 -7.36 -26.78
N ASN A 4 51.21 -8.17 -25.77
CA ASN A 4 52.47 -8.27 -25.03
C ASN A 4 53.57 -9.06 -25.77
N GLY A 5 53.21 -9.79 -26.85
CA GLY A 5 54.12 -10.56 -27.71
C GLY A 5 54.37 -12.00 -27.23
N GLU A 6 53.69 -12.45 -26.20
CA GLU A 6 53.63 -13.83 -25.76
C GLU A 6 52.47 -14.56 -26.48
N ASP A 7 52.57 -15.87 -26.61
CA ASP A 7 51.50 -16.68 -27.18
C ASP A 7 50.38 -16.83 -26.15
N ASP A 8 49.14 -16.44 -26.52
CA ASP A 8 47.97 -16.48 -25.63
C ASP A 8 47.75 -17.87 -25.01
N SER A 9 48.14 -18.97 -25.73
CA SER A 9 48.05 -20.33 -25.21
C SER A 9 48.98 -20.65 -24.03
N CYS A 10 49.89 -19.75 -23.70
CA CYS A 10 50.82 -19.86 -22.56
C CYS A 10 50.44 -18.93 -21.39
N GLN A 11 49.38 -18.19 -21.54
CA GLN A 11 48.89 -17.25 -20.51
C GLN A 11 47.76 -17.92 -19.69
N VAL A 12 47.33 -17.22 -18.61
CA VAL A 12 46.27 -17.72 -17.74
C VAL A 12 44.93 -17.50 -18.42
N ASP A 13 44.08 -18.49 -18.34
CA ASP A 13 42.70 -18.56 -18.79
C ASP A 13 41.96 -19.26 -17.63
N THR A 14 41.39 -18.46 -16.75
CA THR A 14 40.92 -18.91 -15.41
C THR A 14 39.69 -19.80 -15.52
N ASP A 15 38.72 -19.43 -16.36
CA ASP A 15 37.46 -20.16 -16.55
C ASP A 15 37.54 -21.18 -17.70
N SER A 16 38.59 -21.09 -18.51
CA SER A 16 38.86 -22.01 -19.64
C SER A 16 37.90 -21.88 -20.84
N ASP A 17 37.39 -20.66 -21.09
CA ASP A 17 36.52 -20.34 -22.20
C ASP A 17 37.28 -20.13 -23.53
N GLY A 18 38.59 -19.92 -23.43
CA GLY A 18 39.51 -19.73 -24.57
C GLY A 18 39.95 -18.27 -24.75
N LEU A 19 39.53 -17.36 -23.88
CA LEU A 19 40.10 -16.03 -23.71
C LEU A 19 41.10 -16.06 -22.56
N ILE A 20 42.14 -15.27 -22.63
CA ILE A 20 43.08 -15.13 -21.51
C ILE A 20 42.60 -14.01 -20.59
N ASP A 21 42.84 -14.10 -19.26
CA ASP A 21 42.37 -13.17 -18.26
C ASP A 21 42.54 -11.69 -18.65
N PRO A 22 43.64 -11.20 -19.23
CA PRO A 22 43.79 -9.82 -19.65
C PRO A 22 42.88 -9.36 -20.78
N CYS A 23 42.16 -10.25 -21.40
CA CYS A 23 41.30 -10.02 -22.57
C CYS A 23 39.89 -10.51 -22.35
N ASP A 24 39.60 -10.94 -21.16
CA ASP A 24 38.34 -11.50 -20.75
C ASP A 24 37.56 -10.44 -19.93
N ASP A 25 36.31 -10.28 -20.26
CA ASP A 25 35.40 -9.37 -19.54
C ASP A 25 34.71 -10.07 -18.35
N ASP A 26 34.90 -11.40 -18.22
CA ASP A 26 34.31 -12.26 -17.18
C ASP A 26 35.32 -13.42 -16.86
N ILE A 27 36.34 -13.07 -16.07
CA ILE A 27 37.53 -13.90 -15.86
C ILE A 27 37.23 -15.25 -15.19
N ASP A 28 36.24 -15.33 -14.32
CA ASP A 28 35.92 -16.54 -13.57
C ASP A 28 34.71 -17.32 -14.15
N GLY A 29 34.01 -16.73 -15.13
CA GLY A 29 32.95 -17.38 -15.89
C GLY A 29 31.63 -17.53 -15.13
N ASP A 30 31.34 -16.61 -14.21
CA ASP A 30 30.12 -16.65 -13.40
C ASP A 30 28.95 -15.83 -13.99
N ASP A 31 29.12 -15.26 -15.19
CA ASP A 31 28.20 -14.39 -15.92
C ASP A 31 28.12 -12.95 -15.37
N ILE A 32 28.99 -12.56 -14.43
CA ILE A 32 29.12 -11.17 -13.94
C ILE A 32 30.37 -10.54 -14.58
N PRO A 33 30.25 -9.43 -15.31
CA PRO A 33 31.42 -8.77 -15.88
C PRO A 33 32.40 -8.29 -14.79
N ASN A 34 33.72 -8.46 -15.01
CA ASN A 34 34.78 -8.09 -14.07
C ASN A 34 34.63 -6.73 -13.39
N TYR A 35 34.04 -5.73 -14.06
CA TYR A 35 33.88 -4.41 -13.52
C TYR A 35 32.69 -4.27 -12.54
N CYS A 36 31.80 -5.27 -12.53
CA CYS A 36 30.66 -5.40 -11.63
C CYS A 36 30.80 -6.58 -10.65
N ASP A 37 31.81 -7.43 -10.83
CA ASP A 37 32.02 -8.58 -9.98
C ASP A 37 32.70 -8.17 -8.66
N ILE A 38 32.09 -8.57 -7.53
CA ILE A 38 32.58 -8.24 -6.19
C ILE A 38 33.94 -8.88 -5.91
N ASP A 39 34.21 -10.06 -6.45
CA ASP A 39 35.48 -10.77 -6.27
C ASP A 39 36.64 -10.05 -6.98
N GLU A 40 36.36 -9.29 -8.04
CA GLU A 40 37.35 -8.53 -8.82
C GLU A 40 37.42 -7.04 -8.38
N THR A 41 36.30 -6.43 -7.94
CA THR A 41 36.23 -4.99 -7.63
C THR A 41 36.50 -4.69 -6.16
N LEU A 42 36.17 -5.59 -5.23
CA LEU A 42 36.14 -5.36 -3.78
C LEU A 42 35.18 -4.21 -3.40
N GLY A 43 34.08 -4.07 -4.16
CA GLY A 43 33.01 -3.12 -3.90
C GLY A 43 32.11 -3.55 -2.74
N ASP A 44 30.96 -2.93 -2.66
CA ASP A 44 29.91 -3.31 -1.71
C ASP A 44 28.94 -4.30 -2.40
N ASP A 45 28.47 -5.29 -1.67
CA ASP A 45 27.50 -6.32 -2.09
C ASP A 45 26.54 -6.58 -0.93
N CYS A 46 25.50 -5.74 -0.83
CA CYS A 46 24.61 -5.78 0.32
C CYS A 46 23.60 -6.92 0.25
N ASP A 47 23.22 -7.37 -0.96
CA ASP A 47 22.25 -8.45 -1.15
C ASP A 47 22.91 -9.83 -1.28
N GLY A 48 24.24 -9.89 -1.41
CA GLY A 48 25.03 -11.12 -1.44
C GLY A 48 24.91 -11.90 -2.74
N ASN A 49 24.62 -11.19 -3.86
CA ASN A 49 24.45 -11.85 -5.16
C ASN A 49 25.75 -11.99 -5.98
N GLY A 50 26.87 -11.38 -5.51
CA GLY A 50 28.17 -11.38 -6.16
C GLY A 50 28.41 -10.21 -7.10
N GLU A 51 27.40 -9.40 -7.39
CA GLU A 51 27.52 -8.20 -8.21
C GLU A 51 27.72 -6.96 -7.33
N ASP A 52 28.67 -6.09 -7.71
CA ASP A 52 28.94 -4.82 -7.02
C ASP A 52 27.68 -3.92 -7.02
N ASP A 53 27.28 -3.42 -5.87
CA ASP A 53 26.08 -2.56 -5.71
C ASP A 53 26.08 -1.38 -6.70
N SER A 54 27.23 -0.84 -7.06
CA SER A 54 27.33 0.25 -8.02
C SER A 54 26.89 -0.10 -9.45
N CYS A 55 26.74 -1.38 -9.77
CA CYS A 55 26.24 -1.89 -11.03
C CYS A 55 24.75 -2.23 -11.02
N GLN A 56 24.13 -2.21 -9.86
CA GLN A 56 22.74 -2.58 -9.66
C GLN A 56 21.80 -1.35 -9.67
N VAL A 57 20.50 -1.60 -9.61
CA VAL A 57 19.49 -0.53 -9.64
C VAL A 57 19.38 0.12 -8.28
N ASP A 58 19.42 1.44 -8.28
CA ASP A 58 19.16 2.35 -7.18
C ASP A 58 18.16 3.38 -7.71
N THR A 59 16.87 3.17 -7.39
CA THR A 59 15.75 3.86 -8.03
C THR A 59 15.67 5.32 -7.62
N ASP A 60 15.89 5.65 -6.34
CA ASP A 60 15.81 7.01 -5.81
C ASP A 60 17.18 7.72 -5.76
N SER A 61 18.27 6.96 -5.97
CA SER A 61 19.65 7.46 -5.99
C SER A 61 20.16 7.94 -4.62
N ASP A 62 19.74 7.29 -3.54
CA ASP A 62 20.23 7.57 -2.18
C ASP A 62 21.55 6.87 -1.84
N GLY A 63 21.94 5.88 -2.67
CA GLY A 63 23.18 5.10 -2.55
C GLY A 63 22.97 3.70 -1.98
N LEU A 64 21.72 3.31 -1.75
CA LEU A 64 21.33 1.91 -1.51
C LEU A 64 20.68 1.35 -2.77
N ILE A 65 20.97 0.11 -3.11
CA ILE A 65 20.30 -0.57 -4.23
C ILE A 65 18.91 -1.06 -3.80
N ASP A 66 17.97 -1.13 -4.73
CA ASP A 66 16.57 -1.52 -4.47
C ASP A 66 16.42 -2.77 -3.57
N PRO A 67 17.21 -3.86 -3.74
CA PRO A 67 17.12 -5.02 -2.86
C PRO A 67 17.50 -4.80 -1.39
N CYS A 68 18.26 -3.75 -1.11
CA CYS A 68 18.78 -3.40 0.22
C CYS A 68 18.11 -2.16 0.81
N ASP A 69 17.20 -1.56 0.08
CA ASP A 69 16.55 -0.34 0.45
C ASP A 69 15.16 -0.60 1.07
N ASP A 70 14.90 0.02 2.20
CA ASP A 70 13.59 -0.04 2.89
C ASP A 70 12.58 0.97 2.34
N ASP A 71 13.02 1.90 1.45
CA ASP A 71 12.23 2.99 0.86
C ASP A 71 12.69 3.27 -0.57
N ILE A 72 12.43 2.31 -1.48
CA ILE A 72 12.98 2.24 -2.84
C ILE A 72 12.76 3.50 -3.68
N ASP A 73 11.66 4.22 -3.50
CA ASP A 73 11.34 5.41 -4.31
C ASP A 73 11.59 6.74 -3.59
N GLY A 74 12.02 6.69 -2.33
CA GLY A 74 12.47 7.84 -1.56
C GLY A 74 11.34 8.80 -1.16
N ASP A 75 10.12 8.29 -0.98
CA ASP A 75 8.96 9.11 -0.62
C ASP A 75 8.71 9.22 0.91
N ASP A 76 9.61 8.66 1.72
CA ASP A 76 9.53 8.55 3.18
C ASP A 76 8.50 7.52 3.69
N ILE A 77 7.94 6.69 2.82
CA ILE A 77 7.06 5.57 3.19
C ILE A 77 7.82 4.26 2.98
N PRO A 78 8.07 3.48 4.03
CA PRO A 78 8.78 2.21 3.87
C PRO A 78 8.06 1.25 2.91
N ASN A 79 8.79 0.51 2.07
CA ASN A 79 8.27 -0.39 1.04
C ASN A 79 7.12 -1.30 1.50
N TYR A 80 7.15 -1.77 2.76
CA TYR A 80 6.11 -2.66 3.30
C TYR A 80 4.80 -1.94 3.65
N CYS A 81 4.83 -0.61 3.72
CA CYS A 81 3.68 0.27 3.99
C CYS A 81 3.25 1.06 2.76
N ASP A 82 4.07 1.11 1.73
CA ASP A 82 3.82 1.88 0.52
C ASP A 82 2.87 1.12 -0.42
N ILE A 83 1.85 1.82 -0.91
CA ILE A 83 0.85 1.27 -1.84
C ILE A 83 1.47 0.93 -3.21
N ASP A 84 2.49 1.66 -3.63
CA ASP A 84 3.16 1.46 -4.92
C ASP A 84 4.13 0.26 -4.90
N GLN A 85 4.67 -0.07 -3.72
CA GLN A 85 5.63 -1.16 -3.51
C GLN A 85 4.98 -2.43 -2.95
N SER A 86 3.87 -2.31 -2.21
CA SER A 86 3.19 -3.44 -1.57
C SER A 86 1.71 -3.49 -1.94
N PRO A 87 1.15 -4.69 -2.19
CA PRO A 87 -0.27 -4.81 -2.50
C PRO A 87 -1.13 -4.60 -1.24
N GLY A 88 -2.14 -3.76 -1.33
CA GLY A 88 -3.07 -3.50 -0.23
C GLY A 88 -4.13 -2.48 -0.59
N SER A 89 -4.75 -1.90 0.41
CA SER A 89 -5.71 -0.83 0.29
C SER A 89 -5.12 0.45 0.86
N ASP A 90 -5.38 1.56 0.20
CA ASP A 90 -5.14 2.93 0.63
C ASP A 90 -6.41 3.71 0.33
N CYS A 91 -7.27 3.83 1.33
CA CYS A 91 -8.62 4.38 1.15
C CYS A 91 -8.67 5.90 1.19
N ASP A 92 -7.71 6.54 1.87
CA ASP A 92 -7.64 8.00 1.97
C ASP A 92 -6.70 8.63 0.94
N GLY A 93 -5.92 7.80 0.22
CA GLY A 93 -5.03 8.23 -0.88
C GLY A 93 -3.78 8.96 -0.39
N ASN A 94 -3.28 8.61 0.79
CA ASN A 94 -2.09 9.22 1.37
C ASN A 94 -0.78 8.56 0.92
N GLY A 95 -0.85 7.46 0.14
CA GLY A 95 0.26 6.66 -0.34
C GLY A 95 0.64 5.50 0.59
N MET A 96 0.13 5.50 1.82
CA MET A 96 0.37 4.46 2.82
C MET A 96 -0.78 3.44 2.83
N LEU A 97 -0.47 2.19 3.08
CA LEU A 97 -1.49 1.15 3.25
C LEU A 97 -2.34 1.41 4.51
N ASP A 98 -3.67 1.22 4.41
CA ASP A 98 -4.61 1.31 5.54
C ASP A 98 -4.12 0.56 6.79
N SER A 99 -3.51 -0.61 6.61
CA SER A 99 -2.96 -1.41 7.71
C SER A 99 -1.79 -0.73 8.41
N CYS A 100 -1.02 0.10 7.70
CA CYS A 100 0.08 0.87 8.28
C CYS A 100 -0.45 2.14 8.95
N ASP A 101 -1.48 2.77 8.39
CA ASP A 101 -2.17 3.88 9.05
C ASP A 101 -2.69 3.45 10.43
N LEU A 102 -3.36 2.30 10.50
CA LEU A 102 -3.84 1.74 11.75
C LEU A 102 -2.70 1.43 12.75
N ASN A 103 -1.58 0.85 12.26
CA ASN A 103 -0.41 0.60 13.09
C ASN A 103 0.23 1.91 13.60
N ASN A 104 0.14 2.98 12.83
CA ASN A 104 0.60 4.32 13.19
C ASN A 104 -0.39 5.06 14.10
N GLY A 105 -1.55 4.48 14.37
CA GLY A 105 -2.52 4.98 15.33
C GLY A 105 -3.72 5.70 14.74
N ALA A 106 -4.01 5.51 13.45
CA ALA A 106 -5.28 5.92 12.89
C ALA A 106 -6.44 5.25 13.66
N PRO A 107 -7.54 5.98 13.93
CA PRO A 107 -8.69 5.40 14.62
C PRO A 107 -9.35 4.29 13.80
N ASP A 108 -9.84 3.26 14.49
CA ASP A 108 -10.68 2.17 13.96
C ASP A 108 -11.63 1.76 15.09
N CYS A 109 -12.74 2.46 15.23
CA CYS A 109 -13.65 2.34 16.36
C CYS A 109 -14.48 1.05 16.34
N ASN A 110 -14.74 0.52 15.13
CA ASN A 110 -15.50 -0.72 14.95
C ASN A 110 -14.61 -1.95 14.80
N THR A 111 -13.29 -1.77 14.75
CA THR A 111 -12.25 -2.82 14.59
C THR A 111 -12.43 -3.69 13.35
N ASN A 112 -12.84 -3.07 12.24
CA ASN A 112 -13.01 -3.76 10.96
C ASN A 112 -11.73 -3.85 10.13
N GLY A 113 -10.64 -3.15 10.54
CA GLY A 113 -9.36 -3.10 9.87
C GLY A 113 -9.28 -2.04 8.76
N ILE A 114 -10.23 -1.12 8.75
CA ILE A 114 -10.27 0.07 7.89
C ILE A 114 -10.20 1.29 8.80
N PRO A 115 -9.39 2.31 8.49
CA PRO A 115 -9.40 3.55 9.28
C PRO A 115 -10.78 4.24 9.29
N ASP A 116 -11.18 4.80 10.43
CA ASP A 116 -12.48 5.51 10.57
C ASP A 116 -12.71 6.58 9.49
N SER A 117 -11.63 7.20 8.99
CA SER A 117 -11.70 8.18 7.91
C SER A 117 -12.20 7.64 6.57
N CYS A 118 -12.20 6.33 6.42
CA CYS A 118 -12.57 5.61 5.21
C CYS A 118 -13.88 4.83 5.35
N ASP A 119 -14.39 4.73 6.55
CA ASP A 119 -15.67 4.11 6.80
C ASP A 119 -16.85 5.03 6.41
N LEU A 120 -18.03 4.44 6.29
CA LEU A 120 -19.24 5.19 5.97
C LEU A 120 -19.60 6.14 7.10
N ASP A 121 -19.72 7.42 6.78
CA ASP A 121 -20.16 8.51 7.65
C ASP A 121 -21.18 9.36 6.87
N CYS A 122 -22.45 8.99 6.95
CA CYS A 122 -23.49 9.57 6.14
C CYS A 122 -23.94 10.97 6.63
N ASP A 123 -23.78 11.26 7.92
CA ASP A 123 -24.14 12.55 8.50
C ASP A 123 -22.95 13.53 8.54
N ASN A 124 -21.76 13.08 8.17
CA ASN A 124 -20.52 13.84 8.09
C ASN A 124 -20.09 14.45 9.44
N ASN A 125 -20.29 13.72 10.53
CA ASN A 125 -19.88 14.15 11.85
C ASN A 125 -18.45 13.74 12.24
N ALA A 126 -17.74 13.02 11.33
CA ALA A 126 -16.41 12.44 11.46
C ALA A 126 -16.34 11.22 12.42
N ILE A 127 -17.47 10.60 12.66
CA ILE A 127 -17.56 9.28 13.33
C ILE A 127 -18.26 8.33 12.35
N PRO A 128 -17.73 7.15 12.08
CA PRO A 128 -18.41 6.17 11.24
C PRO A 128 -19.81 5.80 11.76
N ASP A 129 -20.74 5.57 10.82
CA ASP A 129 -22.14 5.24 11.16
C ASP A 129 -22.26 4.06 12.15
N ASP A 130 -21.44 3.01 11.97
CA ASP A 130 -21.42 1.83 12.86
C ASP A 130 -20.97 2.20 14.29
N CYS A 131 -20.09 3.17 14.41
CA CYS A 131 -19.60 3.65 15.70
C CYS A 131 -20.61 4.56 16.38
N ASP A 132 -21.29 5.39 15.62
CA ASP A 132 -22.41 6.20 16.13
C ASP A 132 -23.55 5.31 16.64
N LEU A 133 -23.92 4.28 15.89
CA LEU A 133 -24.93 3.30 16.34
C LEU A 133 -24.49 2.60 17.63
N SER A 134 -23.21 2.17 17.69
CA SER A 134 -22.66 1.56 18.90
C SER A 134 -22.59 2.54 20.08
N GLY A 135 -22.42 3.84 19.79
CA GLY A 135 -22.46 4.95 20.74
C GLY A 135 -23.87 5.31 21.24
N GLY A 136 -24.90 4.77 20.57
CA GLY A 136 -26.32 4.96 20.94
C GLY A 136 -27.00 6.07 20.14
N ALA A 137 -26.51 6.40 18.96
CA ALA A 137 -27.23 7.24 18.02
C ALA A 137 -28.57 6.59 17.62
N ALA A 138 -29.51 7.40 17.15
CA ALA A 138 -30.86 6.94 16.88
C ALA A 138 -30.90 6.02 15.65
N ASP A 139 -31.59 4.89 15.82
CA ASP A 139 -31.97 3.90 14.82
C ASP A 139 -33.31 3.35 15.28
N CYS A 140 -34.39 4.04 14.93
CA CYS A 140 -35.69 3.80 15.53
C CYS A 140 -36.40 2.56 14.98
N ASP A 141 -36.08 2.14 13.76
CA ASP A 141 -36.61 0.93 13.15
C ASP A 141 -35.71 -0.31 13.32
N GLY A 142 -34.45 -0.10 13.77
CA GLY A 142 -33.49 -1.18 14.04
C GLY A 142 -32.91 -1.81 12.78
N ASN A 143 -32.81 -1.05 11.69
CA ASN A 143 -32.31 -1.58 10.41
C ASN A 143 -30.79 -1.48 10.26
N GLY A 144 -30.10 -0.78 11.20
CA GLY A 144 -28.66 -0.58 11.20
C GLY A 144 -28.19 0.62 10.40
N ILE A 145 -29.09 1.52 10.05
CA ILE A 145 -28.82 2.82 9.43
C ILE A 145 -29.22 3.91 10.44
N LEU A 146 -28.43 4.97 10.53
CA LEU A 146 -28.78 6.09 11.39
C LEU A 146 -30.06 6.79 10.92
N ASP A 147 -30.98 7.15 11.82
CA ASP A 147 -32.15 7.95 11.50
C ASP A 147 -31.82 9.25 10.74
N SER A 148 -30.65 9.84 11.04
CA SER A 148 -30.14 11.06 10.35
C SER A 148 -29.79 10.83 8.89
N CYS A 149 -29.60 9.58 8.47
CA CYS A 149 -29.18 9.16 7.14
C CYS A 149 -30.32 8.61 6.28
N GLU A 150 -31.50 8.54 6.86
CA GLU A 150 -32.68 8.02 6.21
C GLU A 150 -33.67 9.13 5.82
N LEU A 151 -34.77 8.75 5.22
CA LEU A 151 -35.76 9.69 4.67
C LEU A 151 -36.61 10.31 5.77
N ASP A 152 -36.58 11.62 5.87
CA ASP A 152 -37.48 12.47 6.66
C ASP A 152 -38.07 13.53 5.74
N CYS A 153 -39.18 13.20 5.09
CA CYS A 153 -39.76 14.03 4.05
C CYS A 153 -40.43 15.32 4.59
N ASN A 154 -40.93 15.26 5.83
CA ASN A 154 -41.56 16.41 6.45
C ASN A 154 -40.59 17.27 7.25
N SER A 155 -39.33 16.80 7.38
CA SER A 155 -38.24 17.50 8.06
C SER A 155 -38.53 17.83 9.52
N ASN A 156 -39.22 16.92 10.22
CA ASN A 156 -39.53 17.06 11.63
C ASN A 156 -38.46 16.51 12.56
N GLY A 157 -37.41 15.85 12.00
CA GLY A 157 -36.29 15.23 12.71
C GLY A 157 -36.57 13.82 13.18
N VAL A 158 -37.62 13.18 12.67
CA VAL A 158 -37.95 11.76 12.87
C VAL A 158 -38.06 11.11 11.51
N LEU A 159 -37.48 9.93 11.34
CA LEU A 159 -37.58 9.12 10.14
C LEU A 159 -39.04 8.83 9.77
N ASP A 160 -39.40 8.90 8.46
CA ASP A 160 -40.75 8.66 7.96
C ASP A 160 -41.37 7.38 8.48
N GLU A 161 -40.63 6.26 8.49
CA GLU A 161 -41.09 4.97 8.97
C GLU A 161 -41.40 4.98 10.48
N CYS A 162 -40.61 5.74 11.23
CA CYS A 162 -40.81 5.91 12.67
C CYS A 162 -41.99 6.83 13.01
N ASP A 163 -42.23 7.84 12.18
CA ASP A 163 -43.42 8.69 12.26
C ASP A 163 -44.71 7.86 12.07
N VAL A 164 -44.68 6.99 11.05
CA VAL A 164 -45.81 6.09 10.79
C VAL A 164 -45.97 5.08 11.92
N THR A 165 -44.89 4.40 12.34
CA THR A 165 -44.92 3.34 13.35
C THR A 165 -45.33 3.87 14.72
N SER A 166 -44.89 5.10 15.08
CA SER A 166 -45.32 5.75 16.35
C SER A 166 -46.74 6.30 16.31
N GLY A 167 -47.30 6.42 15.11
CA GLY A 167 -48.61 7.01 14.87
C GLY A 167 -48.60 8.57 14.90
N ALA A 168 -47.42 9.19 14.79
CA ALA A 168 -47.27 10.60 14.70
C ALA A 168 -47.77 11.15 13.35
N SER A 169 -47.53 10.38 12.27
CA SER A 169 -48.04 10.65 10.94
C SER A 169 -48.96 9.56 10.44
N PRO A 170 -50.08 9.87 9.74
CA PRO A 170 -50.93 8.86 9.12
C PRO A 170 -50.28 8.28 7.89
N ASP A 171 -50.54 6.99 7.67
CA ASP A 171 -50.23 6.24 6.45
C ASP A 171 -51.46 5.40 6.07
N CYS A 172 -52.27 5.95 5.21
CA CYS A 172 -53.56 5.32 4.84
C CYS A 172 -53.42 4.15 3.89
N ASN A 173 -52.32 4.09 3.14
CA ASN A 173 -52.07 3.05 2.14
C ASN A 173 -51.15 1.92 2.64
N GLY A 174 -50.44 2.10 3.76
CA GLY A 174 -49.60 1.11 4.38
C GLY A 174 -48.28 0.86 3.68
N ASN A 175 -47.69 1.91 3.10
CA ASN A 175 -46.39 1.84 2.40
C ASN A 175 -45.19 2.36 3.21
N ASN A 176 -45.41 2.71 4.50
CA ASN A 176 -44.46 3.27 5.42
C ASN A 176 -43.95 4.67 5.03
N ILE A 177 -44.67 5.37 4.16
CA ILE A 177 -44.42 6.77 3.87
C ILE A 177 -45.59 7.56 4.43
N PRO A 178 -45.36 8.63 5.21
CA PRO A 178 -46.44 9.48 5.69
C PRO A 178 -47.30 10.04 4.54
N ASP A 179 -48.66 10.05 4.71
CA ASP A 179 -49.59 10.56 3.69
C ASP A 179 -49.26 12.03 3.27
N GLU A 180 -48.64 12.80 4.14
CA GLU A 180 -48.21 14.19 3.87
C GLU A 180 -47.03 14.30 2.91
N CYS A 181 -46.35 13.20 2.65
CA CYS A 181 -45.14 13.09 1.81
C CYS A 181 -45.45 12.51 0.40
N GLU A 182 -46.67 12.15 0.13
CA GLU A 182 -47.15 11.57 -1.16
C GLU A 182 -47.79 12.53 -2.17
#